data_af9cb01d95d40a77a7ce9bb813143075
#
_entry.id   af9cb01d95d40a77a7ce9bb813143075
#
_cell.length_a   1.000
_cell.length_b   1.000
_cell.length_c   1.000
_cell.angle_alpha   90.00
_cell.angle_beta   90.00
_cell.angle_gamma   90.00
#
_symmetry.space_group_name_H-M   'P 1'
#
loop_
_entity.id
_entity.type
_entity.pdbx_description
1 polymer ?
#
loop_
_entity_poly.entity_id
_entity_poly.type
_entity_poly.pdbx_seq_one_letter_code
_entity_poly.pdbx_strand_id
1 'polypeptide(L)'
;MVNVTPKQCGKNVRMNFGKINEVLEMPNLIEVQKNSYRWFREEGLKEVFRDVSSITDYNGNLVLNFIDYRIDEKPKYTIAECKEQDATYAAALRVTATLWNKETGEVKESEIYMGDFPLMTESGTFVINGAERVIVSQLVRSPGVYYASEKDRTGKDLFKTTVIPNRGAWL
;
A
#
# COMPACT_ATOMS: atom_id res chain seq x y z
N MET A 1 30.64 5.01 -39.95
CA MET A 1 30.44 6.13 -39.05
C MET A 1 29.45 5.70 -37.96
N VAL A 2 29.71 5.97 -36.72
CA VAL A 2 28.77 5.68 -35.64
C VAL A 2 27.75 6.83 -35.62
N ASN A 3 26.47 6.54 -35.87
CA ASN A 3 25.44 7.56 -35.74
C ASN A 3 25.16 7.82 -34.27
N VAL A 4 25.52 8.98 -33.81
CA VAL A 4 25.26 9.42 -32.44
C VAL A 4 23.96 10.21 -32.44
N THR A 5 22.95 9.72 -31.74
CA THR A 5 21.62 10.35 -31.63
C THR A 5 21.32 10.74 -30.20
N PRO A 6 20.80 11.94 -29.96
CA PRO A 6 20.35 12.33 -28.63
C PRO A 6 19.06 11.56 -28.27
N LYS A 7 19.01 10.98 -27.07
CA LYS A 7 17.85 10.28 -26.52
C LYS A 7 17.42 10.93 -25.22
N GLN A 8 16.14 11.28 -25.11
CA GLN A 8 15.57 11.79 -23.87
C GLN A 8 15.40 10.65 -22.88
N CYS A 9 16.04 10.74 -21.70
CA CYS A 9 15.93 9.79 -20.60
C CYS A 9 15.40 10.53 -19.35
N GLY A 10 14.10 10.62 -19.20
CA GLY A 10 13.47 11.41 -18.15
C GLY A 10 13.77 12.90 -18.30
N LYS A 11 14.38 13.52 -17.28
CA LYS A 11 14.77 14.96 -17.30
C LYS A 11 16.10 15.20 -18.04
N ASN A 12 16.87 14.16 -18.35
CA ASN A 12 18.20 14.29 -18.94
C ASN A 12 18.25 13.81 -20.40
N VAL A 13 19.06 14.45 -21.22
CA VAL A 13 19.36 14.01 -22.59
C VAL A 13 20.67 13.23 -22.57
N ARG A 14 20.65 11.99 -23.05
CA ARG A 14 21.83 11.13 -23.20
C ARG A 14 22.12 10.89 -24.68
N MET A 15 23.41 10.76 -25.01
CA MET A 15 23.83 10.42 -26.38
C MET A 15 23.80 8.89 -26.55
N ASN A 16 23.07 8.43 -27.56
CA ASN A 16 23.01 7.02 -27.92
C ASN A 16 24.06 6.71 -28.99
N PHE A 17 24.97 5.78 -28.68
CA PHE A 17 26.03 5.28 -29.54
C PHE A 17 25.73 3.87 -30.09
N GLY A 18 24.55 3.37 -29.88
CA GLY A 18 24.14 2.04 -30.32
C GLY A 18 24.14 1.91 -31.84
N LYS A 19 24.64 0.79 -32.35
CA LYS A 19 24.59 0.44 -33.78
C LYS A 19 23.26 -0.20 -34.20
N ILE A 20 22.51 -0.70 -33.21
CA ILE A 20 21.24 -1.41 -33.41
C ILE A 20 20.14 -0.49 -32.89
N ASN A 21 19.06 -0.32 -33.65
CA ASN A 21 17.89 0.43 -33.23
C ASN A 21 17.25 -0.29 -32.02
N GLU A 22 16.84 0.47 -31.02
CA GLU A 22 16.10 -0.08 -29.89
C GLU A 22 14.75 -0.63 -30.37
N VAL A 23 14.50 -1.90 -30.08
CA VAL A 23 13.24 -2.57 -30.39
C VAL A 23 12.24 -2.42 -29.26
N LEU A 24 12.74 -2.32 -28.01
CA LEU A 24 11.94 -2.17 -26.80
C LEU A 24 12.43 -0.95 -26.02
N GLU A 25 11.50 -0.23 -25.44
CA GLU A 25 11.83 0.86 -24.50
C GLU A 25 12.45 0.29 -23.23
N MET A 26 13.34 1.09 -22.60
CA MET A 26 13.92 0.71 -21.33
C MET A 26 12.83 0.64 -20.25
N PRO A 27 12.66 -0.51 -19.55
CA PRO A 27 11.63 -0.61 -18.52
C PRO A 27 11.90 0.35 -17.37
N ASN A 28 10.84 0.88 -16.80
CA ASN A 28 10.93 1.70 -15.60
C ASN A 28 11.12 0.80 -14.37
N LEU A 29 12.33 0.77 -13.81
CA LEU A 29 12.69 -0.15 -12.70
C LEU A 29 11.92 0.14 -11.39
N ILE A 30 11.36 1.34 -11.24
CA ILE A 30 10.57 1.73 -10.05
C ILE A 30 9.04 1.65 -10.29
N GLU A 31 8.63 1.11 -11.44
CA GLU A 31 7.22 1.00 -11.79
C GLU A 31 6.44 0.12 -10.80
N VAL A 32 7.05 -0.95 -10.31
CA VAL A 32 6.45 -1.86 -9.34
C VAL A 32 6.02 -1.11 -8.08
N GLN A 33 6.91 -0.29 -7.49
CA GLN A 33 6.59 0.50 -6.30
C GLN A 33 5.51 1.54 -6.60
N LYS A 34 5.62 2.26 -7.71
CA LYS A 34 4.66 3.31 -8.09
C LYS A 34 3.26 2.74 -8.34
N ASN A 35 3.17 1.63 -9.07
CA ASN A 35 1.89 0.99 -9.36
C ASN A 35 1.27 0.39 -8.11
N SER A 36 2.05 -0.25 -7.25
CA SER A 36 1.61 -0.78 -5.97
C SER A 36 1.05 0.33 -5.06
N TYR A 37 1.75 1.46 -4.96
CA TYR A 37 1.29 2.60 -4.16
C TYR A 37 0.03 3.25 -4.74
N ARG A 38 -0.07 3.37 -6.08
CA ARG A 38 -1.27 3.87 -6.75
C ARG A 38 -2.47 2.98 -6.45
N TRP A 39 -2.32 1.67 -6.66
CA TRP A 39 -3.36 0.69 -6.33
C TRP A 39 -3.77 0.78 -4.87
N PHE A 40 -2.81 0.88 -3.96
CA PHE A 40 -3.10 0.99 -2.53
C PHE A 40 -3.93 2.25 -2.22
N ARG A 41 -3.61 3.39 -2.83
CA ARG A 41 -4.37 4.63 -2.64
C ARG A 41 -5.77 4.56 -3.23
N GLU A 42 -5.95 3.93 -4.37
CA GLU A 42 -7.20 3.93 -5.12
C GLU A 42 -8.15 2.81 -4.71
N GLU A 43 -7.62 1.62 -4.43
CA GLU A 43 -8.40 0.42 -4.13
C GLU A 43 -8.09 -0.19 -2.75
N GLY A 44 -6.81 -0.32 -2.40
CA GLY A 44 -6.41 -1.02 -1.17
C GLY A 44 -6.95 -0.37 0.11
N LEU A 45 -6.98 0.96 0.18
CA LEU A 45 -7.60 1.65 1.31
C LEU A 45 -9.11 1.42 1.39
N LYS A 46 -9.80 1.32 0.26
CA LYS A 46 -11.24 0.99 0.23
C LYS A 46 -11.50 -0.41 0.77
N GLU A 47 -10.66 -1.37 0.38
CA GLU A 47 -10.74 -2.74 0.91
C GLU A 47 -10.54 -2.76 2.42
N VAL A 48 -9.52 -2.07 2.93
CA VAL A 48 -9.25 -2.00 4.37
C VAL A 48 -10.42 -1.38 5.13
N PHE A 49 -10.97 -0.25 4.65
CA PHE A 49 -12.11 0.38 5.31
C PHE A 49 -13.38 -0.48 5.23
N ARG A 50 -13.58 -1.21 4.13
CA ARG A 50 -14.68 -2.15 3.99
C ARG A 50 -14.56 -3.33 4.96
N ASP A 51 -13.35 -3.89 5.11
CA ASP A 51 -13.09 -5.01 6.01
C ASP A 51 -13.24 -4.63 7.49
N VAL A 52 -12.92 -3.38 7.85
CA VAL A 52 -13.07 -2.86 9.22
C VAL A 52 -14.46 -2.32 9.47
N SER A 53 -15.22 -1.95 8.42
CA SER A 53 -16.58 -1.39 8.54
C SER A 53 -17.54 -2.33 9.24
N SER A 54 -18.62 -1.71 9.75
CA SER A 54 -19.65 -2.31 10.58
C SER A 54 -19.15 -2.74 11.96
N ILE A 55 -18.47 -1.79 12.62
CA ILE A 55 -18.15 -1.94 14.05
C ILE A 55 -19.44 -1.75 14.83
N THR A 56 -19.86 -2.81 15.53
CA THR A 56 -21.09 -2.78 16.36
C THR A 56 -20.74 -2.70 17.83
N ASP A 57 -21.57 -1.99 18.59
CA ASP A 57 -21.51 -1.99 20.04
C ASP A 57 -21.88 -3.38 20.60
N TYR A 58 -21.50 -3.64 21.86
CA TYR A 58 -21.82 -4.88 22.59
C TYR A 58 -23.30 -5.24 22.55
N ASN A 59 -24.20 -4.25 22.66
CA ASN A 59 -25.65 -4.42 22.58
C ASN A 59 -26.18 -4.50 21.14
N GLY A 60 -25.34 -4.22 20.14
CA GLY A 60 -25.75 -4.20 18.73
C GLY A 60 -26.61 -3.02 18.31
N ASN A 61 -26.76 -2.00 19.17
CA ASN A 61 -27.61 -0.84 18.93
C ASN A 61 -26.93 0.28 18.16
N LEU A 62 -25.62 0.42 18.32
CA LEU A 62 -24.82 1.41 17.60
C LEU A 62 -23.98 0.71 16.53
N VAL A 63 -24.02 1.24 15.32
CA VAL A 63 -23.22 0.74 14.19
C VAL A 63 -22.41 1.87 13.59
N LEU A 64 -21.10 1.71 13.61
CA LEU A 64 -20.16 2.63 12.97
C LEU A 64 -19.72 2.04 11.62
N ASN A 65 -19.90 2.82 10.55
CA ASN A 65 -19.45 2.46 9.21
C ASN A 65 -18.54 3.53 8.65
N PHE A 66 -17.52 3.10 7.90
CA PHE A 66 -16.67 3.97 7.10
C PHE A 66 -17.18 3.93 5.66
N ILE A 67 -17.57 5.10 5.12
CA ILE A 67 -18.19 5.18 3.79
C ILE A 67 -17.16 5.52 2.73
N ASP A 68 -16.36 6.55 2.97
CA ASP A 68 -15.40 7.08 2.01
C ASP A 68 -14.17 7.64 2.73
N TYR A 69 -13.08 7.82 1.98
CA TYR A 69 -11.86 8.43 2.50
C TYR A 69 -11.29 9.44 1.51
N ARG A 70 -10.57 10.40 2.03
CA ARG A 70 -9.87 11.41 1.27
C ARG A 70 -8.47 11.61 1.83
N ILE A 71 -7.49 11.64 0.95
CA ILE A 71 -6.13 12.08 1.26
C ILE A 71 -6.00 13.51 0.71
N ASP A 72 -5.61 14.46 1.55
CA ASP A 72 -5.44 15.84 1.14
C ASP A 72 -4.38 15.92 0.02
N GLU A 73 -4.63 16.76 -1.00
CA GLU A 73 -3.73 16.88 -2.14
C GLU A 73 -2.42 17.60 -1.79
N LYS A 74 -2.47 18.48 -0.79
CA LYS A 74 -1.31 19.26 -0.37
C LYS A 74 -0.62 18.62 0.80
N PRO A 75 0.66 18.24 0.65
CA PRO A 75 1.47 17.81 1.78
C PRO A 75 1.69 18.96 2.76
N LYS A 76 1.91 18.62 4.01
CA LYS A 76 2.16 19.59 5.08
C LYS A 76 3.47 20.36 4.89
N TYR A 77 4.50 19.66 4.39
CA TYR A 77 5.83 20.18 4.09
C TYR A 77 6.30 19.70 2.73
N THR A 78 7.19 20.43 2.11
CA THR A 78 7.89 19.98 0.90
C THR A 78 8.92 18.90 1.23
N ILE A 79 9.38 18.15 0.24
CA ILE A 79 10.39 17.10 0.42
C ILE A 79 11.70 17.67 1.00
N ALA A 80 12.10 18.87 0.56
CA ALA A 80 13.31 19.55 1.06
C ALA A 80 13.16 19.93 2.54
N GLU A 81 12.05 20.55 2.90
CA GLU A 81 11.76 20.92 4.29
C GLU A 81 11.68 19.69 5.21
N CYS A 82 11.09 18.59 4.72
CA CYS A 82 11.06 17.34 5.49
C CYS A 82 12.45 16.80 5.79
N LYS A 83 13.38 16.92 4.86
CA LYS A 83 14.77 16.48 5.06
C LYS A 83 15.56 17.40 6.01
N GLU A 84 15.28 18.70 5.99
CA GLU A 84 15.93 19.67 6.85
C GLU A 84 15.42 19.66 8.31
N GLN A 85 14.11 19.38 8.47
CA GLN A 85 13.43 19.44 9.77
C GLN A 85 13.19 18.06 10.40
N ASP A 86 13.78 17.00 9.84
CA ASP A 86 13.55 15.61 10.26
C ASP A 86 12.04 15.25 10.31
N ALA A 87 11.26 15.80 9.37
CA ALA A 87 9.83 15.59 9.29
C ALA A 87 9.47 14.46 8.29
N THR A 88 8.22 14.03 8.32
CA THR A 88 7.67 13.03 7.39
C THR A 88 6.91 13.72 6.27
N TYR A 89 7.20 13.35 5.01
CA TYR A 89 6.46 13.81 3.85
C TYR A 89 5.12 13.09 3.79
N ALA A 90 4.07 13.75 4.29
CA ALA A 90 2.75 13.17 4.48
C ALA A 90 1.64 14.17 4.18
N ALA A 91 0.45 13.64 3.95
CA ALA A 91 -0.78 14.40 3.84
C ALA A 91 -1.85 13.82 4.78
N ALA A 92 -2.81 14.65 5.18
CA ALA A 92 -3.87 14.24 6.08
C ALA A 92 -4.82 13.24 5.41
N LEU A 93 -5.06 12.12 6.08
CA LEU A 93 -6.09 11.15 5.74
C LEU A 93 -7.35 11.47 6.53
N ARG A 94 -8.43 11.72 5.81
CA ARG A 94 -9.77 11.96 6.35
C ARG A 94 -10.71 10.89 5.90
N VAL A 95 -11.60 10.46 6.78
CA VAL A 95 -12.56 9.39 6.54
C VAL A 95 -13.95 9.87 6.88
N THR A 96 -14.89 9.66 5.98
CA THR A 96 -16.30 9.89 6.23
C THR A 96 -16.88 8.69 6.94
N ALA A 97 -17.28 8.89 8.19
CA ALA A 97 -17.88 7.86 9.03
C ALA A 97 -19.35 8.17 9.33
N THR A 98 -20.17 7.13 9.37
CA THR A 98 -21.56 7.21 9.80
C THR A 98 -21.77 6.40 11.07
N LEU A 99 -22.42 7.00 12.04
CA LEU A 99 -22.88 6.35 13.24
C LEU A 99 -24.41 6.20 13.17
N TRP A 100 -24.86 4.98 13.13
CA TRP A 100 -26.27 4.64 13.12
C TRP A 100 -26.72 4.11 14.49
N ASN A 101 -27.69 4.79 15.08
CA ASN A 101 -28.38 4.30 16.27
C ASN A 101 -29.69 3.58 15.86
N LYS A 102 -29.73 2.26 16.04
CA LYS A 102 -30.87 1.43 15.67
C LYS A 102 -32.11 1.67 16.55
N GLU A 103 -31.93 2.08 17.80
CA GLU A 103 -33.05 2.34 18.71
C GLU A 103 -33.81 3.61 18.35
N THR A 104 -33.07 4.69 18.06
CA THR A 104 -33.67 5.99 17.72
C THR A 104 -33.89 6.16 16.22
N GLY A 105 -33.27 5.31 15.39
CA GLY A 105 -33.25 5.45 13.92
C GLY A 105 -32.37 6.62 13.43
N GLU A 106 -31.63 7.26 14.33
CA GLU A 106 -30.80 8.43 13.98
C GLU A 106 -29.49 8.01 13.31
N VAL A 107 -29.14 8.67 12.21
CA VAL A 107 -27.88 8.51 11.51
C VAL A 107 -27.11 9.82 11.59
N LYS A 108 -25.89 9.77 12.12
CA LYS A 108 -24.95 10.90 12.16
C LYS A 108 -23.79 10.62 11.22
N GLU A 109 -23.51 11.55 10.31
CA GLU A 109 -22.36 11.50 9.41
C GLU A 109 -21.36 12.58 9.80
N SER A 110 -20.07 12.25 9.80
CA SER A 110 -19.00 13.18 10.13
C SER A 110 -17.71 12.78 9.39
N GLU A 111 -16.95 13.80 8.97
CA GLU A 111 -15.59 13.60 8.47
C GLU A 111 -14.62 13.57 9.64
N ILE A 112 -13.85 12.50 9.77
CA ILE A 112 -12.92 12.24 10.86
C ILE A 112 -11.50 12.29 10.33
N TYR A 113 -10.62 13.02 11.00
CA TYR A 113 -9.18 12.98 10.76
C TYR A 113 -8.60 11.69 11.37
N MET A 114 -8.03 10.81 10.52
CA MET A 114 -7.45 9.55 10.96
C MET A 114 -5.95 9.64 11.25
N GLY A 115 -5.28 10.62 10.65
CA GLY A 115 -3.84 10.81 10.83
C GLY A 115 -3.16 11.28 9.54
N ASP A 116 -1.84 11.45 9.63
CA ASP A 116 -1.02 11.82 8.49
C ASP A 116 -0.57 10.54 7.75
N PHE A 117 -0.83 10.49 6.45
CA PHE A 117 -0.47 9.36 5.61
C PHE A 117 0.76 9.69 4.75
N PRO A 118 1.82 8.86 4.76
CA PRO A 118 3.03 9.12 4.00
C PRO A 118 2.77 9.14 2.48
N LEU A 119 3.33 10.13 1.81
CA LEU A 119 3.25 10.27 0.36
C LEU A 119 4.53 9.74 -0.30
N MET A 120 4.36 9.07 -1.44
CA MET A 120 5.46 8.62 -2.27
C MET A 120 6.02 9.77 -3.08
N THR A 121 7.34 9.87 -3.16
CA THR A 121 8.05 10.84 -4.01
C THR A 121 8.04 10.40 -5.48
N GLU A 122 8.45 11.26 -6.39
CA GLU A 122 8.59 10.94 -7.82
C GLU A 122 9.57 9.78 -8.07
N SER A 123 10.57 9.60 -7.19
CA SER A 123 11.55 8.52 -7.26
C SER A 123 11.09 7.19 -6.65
N GLY A 124 9.84 7.09 -6.19
CA GLY A 124 9.29 5.87 -5.59
C GLY A 124 9.73 5.63 -4.15
N THR A 125 10.21 6.65 -3.47
CA THR A 125 10.66 6.61 -2.08
C THR A 125 9.68 7.29 -1.14
N PHE A 126 9.84 7.07 0.16
CA PHE A 126 9.12 7.77 1.23
C PHE A 126 10.13 8.53 2.08
N VAL A 127 9.80 9.75 2.49
CA VAL A 127 10.61 10.52 3.44
C VAL A 127 9.96 10.41 4.81
N ILE A 128 10.59 9.65 5.70
CA ILE A 128 10.13 9.40 7.06
C ILE A 128 11.16 9.94 8.04
N ASN A 129 10.77 10.90 8.89
CA ASN A 129 11.66 11.55 9.83
C ASN A 129 12.95 12.05 9.16
N GLY A 130 12.83 12.73 8.02
CA GLY A 130 13.93 13.26 7.24
C GLY A 130 14.72 12.22 6.42
N ALA A 131 14.58 10.94 6.68
CA ALA A 131 15.27 9.86 5.97
C ALA A 131 14.46 9.34 4.79
N GLU A 132 15.10 9.22 3.64
CA GLU A 132 14.51 8.65 2.43
C GLU A 132 14.54 7.12 2.52
N ARG A 133 13.37 6.48 2.44
CA ARG A 133 13.20 5.03 2.60
C ARG A 133 12.42 4.45 1.44
N VAL A 134 12.64 3.16 1.19
CA VAL A 134 11.95 2.39 0.15
C VAL A 134 11.28 1.18 0.77
N ILE A 135 10.06 0.89 0.32
CA ILE A 135 9.37 -0.35 0.68
C ILE A 135 9.85 -1.46 -0.26
N VAL A 136 10.42 -2.52 0.33
CA VAL A 136 10.88 -3.70 -0.40
C VAL A 136 9.74 -4.71 -0.50
N SER A 137 9.49 -5.20 -1.71
CA SER A 137 8.50 -6.26 -1.92
C SER A 137 8.93 -7.55 -1.22
N GLN A 138 8.01 -8.17 -0.49
CA GLN A 138 8.23 -9.43 0.21
C GLN A 138 7.31 -10.52 -0.35
N LEU A 139 7.88 -11.71 -0.56
CA LEU A 139 7.11 -12.88 -0.89
C LEU A 139 6.62 -13.55 0.40
N VAL A 140 5.31 -13.64 0.54
CA VAL A 140 4.66 -14.31 1.66
C VAL A 140 3.78 -15.45 1.13
N ARG A 141 3.56 -16.48 1.96
CA ARG A 141 2.60 -17.53 1.62
C ARG A 141 1.19 -16.96 1.57
N SER A 142 0.45 -17.34 0.54
CA SER A 142 -0.98 -16.97 0.45
C SER A 142 -1.77 -17.66 1.57
N PRO A 143 -2.86 -17.04 2.05
CA PRO A 143 -3.81 -17.73 2.93
C PRO A 143 -4.33 -18.99 2.26
N GLY A 144 -4.49 -20.07 3.03
CA GLY A 144 -4.95 -21.35 2.50
C GLY A 144 -4.54 -22.52 3.38
N VAL A 145 -4.78 -23.73 2.87
CA VAL A 145 -4.46 -24.98 3.54
C VAL A 145 -3.31 -25.67 2.81
N TYR A 146 -2.24 -25.95 3.53
CA TYR A 146 -1.04 -26.57 3.00
C TYR A 146 -0.90 -27.98 3.57
N TYR A 147 -0.67 -28.96 2.71
CA TYR A 147 -0.52 -30.34 3.07
C TYR A 147 0.93 -30.79 2.87
N ALA A 148 1.46 -31.50 3.82
CA ALA A 148 2.77 -32.14 3.74
C ALA A 148 2.70 -33.58 4.27
N SER A 149 3.53 -34.48 3.74
CA SER A 149 3.68 -35.83 4.27
C SER A 149 5.10 -36.01 4.77
N GLU A 150 5.23 -36.57 5.96
CA GLU A 150 6.51 -36.93 6.59
C GLU A 150 6.50 -38.41 6.97
N LYS A 151 7.63 -39.09 6.88
CA LYS A 151 7.74 -40.49 7.37
C LYS A 151 8.20 -40.51 8.80
N ASP A 152 7.46 -41.25 9.64
CA ASP A 152 7.88 -41.55 11.00
C ASP A 152 9.11 -42.51 11.02
N ARG A 153 9.76 -42.63 12.17
CA ARG A 153 10.90 -43.55 12.38
C ARG A 153 10.57 -45.01 12.06
N THR A 154 9.30 -45.37 12.10
CA THR A 154 8.78 -46.71 11.75
C THR A 154 8.48 -46.86 10.25
N GLY A 155 8.68 -45.82 9.44
CA GLY A 155 8.37 -45.80 7.99
C GLY A 155 6.90 -45.52 7.65
N LYS A 156 6.06 -45.23 8.63
CA LYS A 156 4.65 -44.87 8.42
C LYS A 156 4.53 -43.44 7.94
N ASP A 157 3.67 -43.20 6.94
CA ASP A 157 3.38 -41.86 6.44
C ASP A 157 2.49 -41.11 7.43
N LEU A 158 2.99 -39.96 7.88
CA LEU A 158 2.25 -38.97 8.67
C LEU A 158 1.88 -37.80 7.79
N PHE A 159 0.62 -37.39 7.83
CA PHE A 159 0.12 -36.25 7.10
C PHE A 159 -0.02 -35.04 8.02
N LYS A 160 0.66 -33.95 7.64
CA LYS A 160 0.63 -32.67 8.35
C LYS A 160 -0.18 -31.67 7.54
N THR A 161 -1.11 -31.01 8.20
CA THR A 161 -1.90 -29.94 7.59
C THR A 161 -1.63 -28.64 8.33
N THR A 162 -1.31 -27.58 7.58
CA THR A 162 -1.11 -26.24 8.12
C THR A 162 -2.17 -25.32 7.51
N VAL A 163 -2.96 -24.68 8.35
CA VAL A 163 -3.96 -23.69 7.94
C VAL A 163 -3.40 -22.31 8.19
N ILE A 164 -3.24 -21.54 7.12
CA ILE A 164 -2.79 -20.15 7.18
C ILE A 164 -4.02 -19.25 6.90
N PRO A 165 -4.55 -18.58 7.93
CA PRO A 165 -5.69 -17.68 7.75
C PRO A 165 -5.25 -16.35 7.14
N ASN A 166 -6.18 -15.60 6.55
CA ASN A 166 -5.94 -14.22 6.12
C ASN A 166 -5.70 -13.29 7.31
N ARG A 167 -6.41 -13.54 8.42
CA ARG A 167 -6.26 -12.83 9.69
C ARG A 167 -6.38 -13.83 10.83
N GLY A 168 -5.49 -13.77 11.82
CA GLY A 168 -5.49 -14.64 12.99
C GLY A 168 -4.23 -15.49 13.14
N ALA A 169 -4.27 -16.49 14.02
CA ALA A 169 -3.16 -17.38 14.28
C ALA A 169 -3.14 -18.59 13.31
N TRP A 170 -1.95 -19.08 13.03
CA TRP A 170 -1.76 -20.32 12.25
C TRP A 170 -2.18 -21.55 13.06
N LEU A 171 -2.82 -22.49 12.39
CA LEU A 171 -3.22 -23.78 12.93
C LEU A 171 -2.49 -24.91 12.21
#